data_127affec5ca90da0d9f21907dddc3249
#
_entry.id   127affec5ca90da0d9f21907dddc3249
#
_cell.length_a   1.000
_cell.length_b   1.000
_cell.length_c   1.000
_cell.angle_alpha   90.00
_cell.angle_beta   90.00
_cell.angle_gamma   90.00
#
_symmetry.space_group_name_H-M   'P 1'
#
loop_
_entity.id
_entity.type
_entity.pdbx_description
1 polymer ?
#
loop_
_entity_poly.entity_id
_entity_poly.type
_entity_poly.pdbx_seq_one_letter_code
_entity_poly.pdbx_strand_id
1 'polypeptide(L)'
;LPILVPIFYFIKMELIQNAFEQGLVPGIVIVIYLIVNKIIDSKKKDPLADITKLLNIVTKDIIDKDREKSKAVISIAMVNAASKCAKFVAFTIITNNVYANRDQIEYNARHLVNSVYYDTYSKLNMYRGDEDYLSHYMKDEWKEDVYSDIINIIYNKHLDSNQRILAFNKRIDIRVNDYTTYIINKAFK
;
A
#
# COMPACT_ATOMS: atom_id res chain seq x y z
N LEU A 1 31.58 -12.21 39.62
CA LEU A 1 30.24 -11.73 39.17
C LEU A 1 29.99 -10.21 39.22
N PRO A 2 30.83 -9.32 39.83
CA PRO A 2 30.58 -7.87 39.83
C PRO A 2 30.96 -7.14 38.55
N ILE A 3 31.68 -7.77 37.61
CA ILE A 3 32.17 -7.12 36.39
C ILE A 3 31.17 -7.16 35.22
N LEU A 4 30.19 -8.06 35.27
CA LEU A 4 29.20 -8.22 34.22
C LEU A 4 28.14 -7.10 34.19
N VAL A 5 27.80 -6.51 35.32
CA VAL A 5 26.76 -5.47 35.42
C VAL A 5 27.14 -4.18 34.69
N PRO A 6 28.38 -3.62 34.79
CA PRO A 6 28.74 -2.42 34.04
C PRO A 6 28.85 -2.66 32.54
N ILE A 7 29.26 -3.84 32.08
CA ILE A 7 29.34 -4.18 30.65
C ILE A 7 27.94 -4.23 30.03
N PHE A 8 26.98 -4.82 30.73
CA PHE A 8 25.57 -4.83 30.29
C PHE A 8 24.95 -3.42 30.25
N TYR A 9 25.32 -2.56 31.21
CA TYR A 9 24.84 -1.16 31.23
C TYR A 9 25.40 -0.38 30.05
N PHE A 10 26.65 -0.60 29.69
CA PHE A 10 27.33 0.07 28.56
C PHE A 10 26.74 -0.38 27.22
N ILE A 11 26.55 -1.68 26.99
CA ILE A 11 25.91 -2.25 25.80
C ILE A 11 24.45 -1.75 25.66
N LYS A 12 23.74 -1.60 26.79
CA LYS A 12 22.39 -1.07 26.84
C LYS A 12 22.32 0.38 26.37
N MET A 13 23.23 1.23 26.82
CA MET A 13 23.28 2.65 26.43
C MET A 13 23.65 2.82 24.97
N GLU A 14 24.61 2.06 24.47
CA GLU A 14 25.10 2.11 23.08
C GLU A 14 24.02 1.62 22.10
N LEU A 15 23.27 0.57 22.43
CA LEU A 15 22.15 0.07 21.63
C LEU A 15 20.99 1.07 21.56
N ILE A 16 20.67 1.73 22.67
CA ILE A 16 19.64 2.77 22.74
C ILE A 16 20.06 4.00 21.94
N GLN A 17 21.33 4.41 22.04
CA GLN A 17 21.86 5.58 21.34
C GLN A 17 21.89 5.33 19.81
N ASN A 18 22.37 4.17 19.37
CA ASN A 18 22.34 3.77 17.96
C ASN A 18 20.91 3.68 17.41
N ALA A 19 19.94 3.20 18.19
CA ALA A 19 18.53 3.16 17.78
C ALA A 19 17.92 4.56 17.62
N PHE A 20 18.30 5.51 18.47
CA PHE A 20 17.90 6.92 18.35
C PHE A 20 18.54 7.60 17.11
N GLU A 21 19.83 7.40 16.87
CA GLU A 21 20.55 7.97 15.73
C GLU A 21 20.05 7.42 14.38
N GLN A 22 19.53 6.20 14.35
CA GLN A 22 18.92 5.57 13.17
C GLN A 22 17.45 5.94 12.95
N GLY A 23 16.87 6.83 13.78
CA GLY A 23 15.47 7.27 13.65
C GLY A 23 14.44 6.18 13.92
N LEU A 24 14.83 5.11 14.63
CA LEU A 24 13.92 4.03 15.02
C LEU A 24 12.86 4.54 15.99
N VAL A 25 11.61 4.17 15.73
CA VAL A 25 10.42 4.62 16.46
C VAL A 25 10.60 4.39 17.96
N PRO A 26 10.23 5.35 18.83
CA PRO A 26 10.37 5.26 20.30
C PRO A 26 9.84 3.95 20.90
N GLY A 27 8.84 3.33 20.27
CA GLY A 27 8.30 2.03 20.68
C GLY A 27 9.32 0.88 20.62
N ILE A 28 10.21 0.85 19.64
CA ILE A 28 11.24 -0.19 19.51
C ILE A 28 12.27 -0.06 20.64
N VAL A 29 12.64 1.16 20.99
CA VAL A 29 13.58 1.45 22.09
C VAL A 29 12.99 0.99 23.43
N ILE A 30 11.71 1.26 23.67
CA ILE A 30 11.00 0.80 24.88
C ILE A 30 10.95 -0.73 24.94
N VAL A 31 10.67 -1.40 23.84
CA VAL A 31 10.62 -2.87 23.78
C VAL A 31 12.00 -3.48 24.03
N ILE A 32 13.06 -2.95 23.42
CA ILE A 32 14.44 -3.40 23.70
C ILE A 32 14.76 -3.20 25.18
N TYR A 33 14.39 -2.06 25.77
CA TYR A 33 14.58 -1.78 27.18
C TYR A 33 13.85 -2.79 28.10
N LEU A 34 12.57 -3.09 27.79
CA LEU A 34 11.78 -4.06 28.56
C LEU A 34 12.33 -5.49 28.43
N ILE A 35 12.81 -5.87 27.23
CA ILE A 35 13.45 -7.17 26.98
C ILE A 35 14.71 -7.29 27.84
N VAL A 36 15.59 -6.28 27.80
CA VAL A 36 16.86 -6.28 28.54
C VAL A 36 16.61 -6.32 30.06
N ASN A 37 15.64 -5.55 30.58
CA ASN A 37 15.29 -5.59 32.00
C ASN A 37 14.75 -6.99 32.42
N LYS A 38 13.88 -7.59 31.60
CA LYS A 38 13.31 -8.90 31.88
C LYS A 38 14.37 -10.02 31.87
N ILE A 39 15.44 -9.87 31.06
CA ILE A 39 16.59 -10.78 31.04
C ILE A 39 17.40 -10.66 32.35
N ILE A 40 17.63 -9.43 32.79
CA ILE A 40 18.40 -9.14 34.02
C ILE A 40 17.66 -9.67 35.23
N ASP A 41 16.32 -9.60 35.27
CA ASP A 41 15.48 -10.03 36.39
C ASP A 41 15.13 -11.52 36.36
N SER A 42 15.33 -12.22 35.22
CA SER A 42 14.96 -13.63 35.12
C SER A 42 16.06 -14.57 35.61
N LYS A 43 15.81 -15.27 36.70
CA LYS A 43 16.55 -16.47 37.13
C LYS A 43 16.19 -17.73 36.32
N LYS A 44 15.66 -17.58 35.09
CA LYS A 44 15.16 -18.67 34.25
C LYS A 44 16.30 -19.40 33.52
N LYS A 45 16.07 -20.70 33.29
CA LYS A 45 17.01 -21.66 32.71
C LYS A 45 17.43 -21.36 31.24
N ASP A 46 16.63 -20.56 30.48
CA ASP A 46 16.97 -20.22 29.10
C ASP A 46 16.48 -18.82 28.69
N PRO A 47 17.24 -17.75 29.03
CA PRO A 47 16.86 -16.38 28.69
C PRO A 47 16.90 -16.12 27.17
N LEU A 48 17.68 -16.88 26.38
CA LEU A 48 17.79 -16.72 24.94
C LEU A 48 16.49 -17.10 24.20
N ALA A 49 15.84 -18.19 24.62
CA ALA A 49 14.56 -18.62 24.03
C ALA A 49 13.43 -17.59 24.25
N ASP A 50 13.36 -17.00 25.46
CA ASP A 50 12.39 -15.95 25.77
C ASP A 50 12.67 -14.66 24.95
N ILE A 51 13.93 -14.29 24.72
CA ILE A 51 14.31 -13.16 23.88
C ILE A 51 13.91 -13.39 22.44
N THR A 52 14.25 -14.54 21.88
CA THR A 52 13.91 -14.89 20.49
C THR A 52 12.40 -14.84 20.28
N LYS A 53 11.62 -15.34 21.23
CA LYS A 53 10.16 -15.28 21.17
C LYS A 53 9.62 -13.85 21.20
N LEU A 54 10.15 -12.99 22.06
CA LEU A 54 9.76 -11.59 22.15
C LEU A 54 10.17 -10.80 20.89
N LEU A 55 11.37 -11.02 20.36
CA LEU A 55 11.82 -10.43 19.11
C LEU A 55 10.90 -10.82 17.94
N ASN A 56 10.53 -12.09 17.83
CA ASN A 56 9.62 -12.56 16.79
C ASN A 56 8.24 -11.90 16.90
N ILE A 57 7.70 -11.72 18.11
CA ILE A 57 6.41 -11.03 18.32
C ILE A 57 6.51 -9.56 17.87
N VAL A 58 7.57 -8.85 18.29
CA VAL A 58 7.77 -7.43 17.96
C VAL A 58 8.00 -7.24 16.46
N THR A 59 8.82 -8.10 15.86
CA THR A 59 9.09 -8.05 14.42
C THR A 59 7.80 -8.26 13.61
N LYS A 60 7.00 -9.24 14.03
CA LYS A 60 5.70 -9.49 13.39
C LYS A 60 4.75 -8.29 13.52
N ASP A 61 4.65 -7.68 14.70
CA ASP A 61 3.79 -6.51 14.93
C ASP A 61 4.21 -5.30 14.08
N ILE A 62 5.53 -5.10 13.88
CA ILE A 62 6.07 -4.05 13.01
C ILE A 62 5.71 -4.32 11.55
N ILE A 63 5.94 -5.54 11.06
CA ILE A 63 5.62 -5.93 9.69
C ILE A 63 4.11 -5.77 9.43
N ASP A 64 3.27 -6.22 10.36
CA ASP A 64 1.81 -6.10 10.21
C ASP A 64 1.37 -4.62 10.15
N LYS A 65 1.97 -3.72 10.96
CA LYS A 65 1.70 -2.28 10.91
C LYS A 65 2.16 -1.63 9.60
N ASP A 66 3.33 -1.97 9.10
CA ASP A 66 3.84 -1.44 7.84
C ASP A 66 3.01 -1.94 6.64
N ARG A 67 2.58 -3.18 6.68
CA ARG A 67 1.65 -3.76 5.70
C ARG A 67 0.31 -3.02 5.68
N GLU A 68 -0.31 -2.77 6.83
CA GLU A 68 -1.58 -2.03 6.92
C GLU A 68 -1.44 -0.57 6.47
N LYS A 69 -0.33 0.10 6.82
CA LYS A 69 -0.02 1.44 6.34
C LYS A 69 0.13 1.47 4.82
N SER A 70 0.86 0.54 4.25
CA SER A 70 1.05 0.42 2.80
C SER A 70 -0.26 0.12 2.08
N LYS A 71 -1.10 -0.74 2.64
CA LYS A 71 -2.44 -1.01 2.13
C LYS A 71 -3.30 0.26 2.08
N ALA A 72 -3.27 1.08 3.13
CA ALA A 72 -3.99 2.36 3.14
C ALA A 72 -3.48 3.31 2.05
N VAL A 73 -2.16 3.44 1.88
CA VAL A 73 -1.55 4.28 0.83
C VAL A 73 -1.95 3.81 -0.56
N ILE A 74 -1.86 2.51 -0.84
CA ILE A 74 -2.25 1.93 -2.13
C ILE A 74 -3.74 2.19 -2.39
N SER A 75 -4.59 1.91 -1.40
CA SER A 75 -6.04 2.12 -1.52
C SER A 75 -6.38 3.58 -1.84
N ILE A 76 -5.77 4.54 -1.14
CA ILE A 76 -5.98 5.97 -1.40
C ILE A 76 -5.53 6.34 -2.83
N ALA A 77 -4.37 5.88 -3.27
CA ALA A 77 -3.86 6.15 -4.62
C ALA A 77 -4.81 5.57 -5.69
N MET A 78 -5.26 4.34 -5.52
CA MET A 78 -6.18 3.66 -6.44
C MET A 78 -7.58 4.29 -6.45
N VAL A 79 -8.14 4.65 -5.29
CA VAL A 79 -9.45 5.34 -5.21
C VAL A 79 -9.39 6.71 -5.89
N ASN A 80 -8.29 7.47 -5.72
CA ASN A 80 -8.11 8.74 -6.42
C ASN A 80 -8.06 8.55 -7.95
N ALA A 81 -7.37 7.52 -8.42
CA ALA A 81 -7.34 7.14 -9.82
C ALA A 81 -8.74 6.78 -10.36
N ALA A 82 -9.44 5.92 -9.65
CA ALA A 82 -10.81 5.48 -9.97
C ALA A 82 -11.79 6.66 -10.03
N SER A 83 -11.70 7.59 -9.09
CA SER A 83 -12.53 8.79 -9.06
C SER A 83 -12.35 9.68 -10.30
N LYS A 84 -11.12 9.83 -10.82
CA LYS A 84 -10.84 10.55 -12.06
C LYS A 84 -11.50 9.86 -13.27
N CYS A 85 -11.38 8.53 -13.34
CA CYS A 85 -12.02 7.74 -14.40
C CYS A 85 -13.56 7.79 -14.32
N ALA A 86 -14.12 7.68 -13.12
CA ALA A 86 -15.57 7.76 -12.91
C ALA A 86 -16.15 9.12 -13.31
N LYS A 87 -15.47 10.23 -12.96
CA LYS A 87 -15.85 11.58 -13.39
C LYS A 87 -15.84 11.73 -14.90
N PHE A 88 -14.80 11.21 -15.56
CA PHE A 88 -14.71 11.25 -17.03
C PHE A 88 -15.86 10.48 -17.67
N VAL A 89 -16.16 9.27 -17.22
CA VAL A 89 -17.26 8.44 -17.74
C VAL A 89 -18.59 9.15 -17.55
N ALA A 90 -18.88 9.63 -16.33
CA ALA A 90 -20.13 10.33 -16.03
C ALA A 90 -20.28 11.60 -16.91
N PHE A 91 -19.24 12.43 -16.98
CA PHE A 91 -19.25 13.62 -17.81
C PHE A 91 -19.48 13.28 -19.29
N THR A 92 -18.75 12.30 -19.83
CA THR A 92 -18.88 11.88 -21.22
C THR A 92 -20.30 11.40 -21.56
N ILE A 93 -20.90 10.60 -20.68
CA ILE A 93 -22.25 10.07 -20.91
C ILE A 93 -23.32 11.17 -20.85
N ILE A 94 -23.15 12.17 -19.96
CA ILE A 94 -24.14 13.23 -19.76
C ILE A 94 -24.05 14.32 -20.83
N THR A 95 -22.83 14.70 -21.23
CA THR A 95 -22.59 15.91 -22.02
C THR A 95 -22.38 15.67 -23.51
N ASN A 96 -22.00 14.45 -23.91
CA ASN A 96 -21.62 14.18 -25.29
C ASN A 96 -22.67 13.35 -26.05
N ASN A 97 -22.82 13.70 -27.33
CA ASN A 97 -23.37 12.71 -28.27
C ASN A 97 -22.29 11.65 -28.51
N VAL A 98 -22.34 10.60 -27.70
CA VAL A 98 -21.27 9.58 -27.57
C VAL A 98 -20.91 8.94 -28.90
N TYR A 99 -21.90 8.84 -29.82
CA TYR A 99 -21.70 8.19 -31.12
C TYR A 99 -21.11 9.12 -32.18
N ALA A 100 -21.38 10.42 -32.10
CA ALA A 100 -20.85 11.41 -33.04
C ALA A 100 -19.37 11.78 -32.79
N ASN A 101 -18.90 11.62 -31.53
CA ASN A 101 -17.55 12.03 -31.09
C ASN A 101 -16.67 10.85 -30.67
N ARG A 102 -16.86 9.69 -31.27
CA ARG A 102 -16.21 8.44 -30.85
C ARG A 102 -14.70 8.55 -30.76
N ASP A 103 -14.05 8.96 -31.85
CA ASP A 103 -12.58 9.02 -31.90
C ASP A 103 -11.99 9.94 -30.83
N GLN A 104 -12.65 11.08 -30.61
CA GLN A 104 -12.23 12.04 -29.58
C GLN A 104 -12.40 11.47 -28.16
N ILE A 105 -13.48 10.74 -27.92
CA ILE A 105 -13.74 10.09 -26.62
C ILE A 105 -12.70 8.99 -26.35
N GLU A 106 -12.43 8.14 -27.34
CA GLU A 106 -11.44 7.08 -27.24
C GLU A 106 -10.03 7.64 -27.01
N TYR A 107 -9.65 8.70 -27.73
CA TYR A 107 -8.38 9.41 -27.51
C TYR A 107 -8.27 9.98 -26.09
N ASN A 108 -9.31 10.70 -25.64
CA ASN A 108 -9.33 11.29 -24.30
C ASN A 108 -9.32 10.22 -23.19
N ALA A 109 -10.03 9.12 -23.37
CA ALA A 109 -10.03 7.99 -22.43
C ALA A 109 -8.64 7.37 -22.29
N ARG A 110 -7.96 7.13 -23.41
CA ARG A 110 -6.60 6.58 -23.43
C ARG A 110 -5.60 7.53 -22.76
N HIS A 111 -5.69 8.82 -23.06
CA HIS A 111 -4.84 9.83 -22.44
C HIS A 111 -5.06 9.91 -20.93
N LEU A 112 -6.33 9.89 -20.49
CA LEU A 112 -6.69 9.89 -19.07
C LEU A 112 -6.12 8.66 -18.34
N VAL A 113 -6.35 7.45 -18.87
CA VAL A 113 -5.89 6.21 -18.26
C VAL A 113 -4.38 6.20 -18.11
N ASN A 114 -3.64 6.60 -19.15
CA ASN A 114 -2.18 6.70 -19.07
C ASN A 114 -1.75 7.71 -18.00
N SER A 115 -2.34 8.92 -17.99
CA SER A 115 -2.03 9.95 -17.00
C SER A 115 -2.27 9.47 -15.56
N VAL A 116 -3.41 8.84 -15.34
CA VAL A 116 -3.82 8.32 -14.01
C VAL A 116 -2.90 7.18 -13.58
N TYR A 117 -2.52 6.29 -14.49
CA TYR A 117 -1.59 5.20 -14.20
C TYR A 117 -0.24 5.73 -13.74
N TYR A 118 0.38 6.64 -14.50
CA TYR A 118 1.69 7.20 -14.16
C TYR A 118 1.66 8.09 -12.90
N ASP A 119 0.57 8.82 -12.66
CA ASP A 119 0.37 9.55 -11.40
C ASP A 119 0.33 8.59 -10.20
N THR A 120 -0.39 7.47 -10.34
CA THR A 120 -0.45 6.43 -9.31
C THR A 120 0.91 5.76 -9.11
N TYR A 121 1.60 5.39 -10.20
CA TYR A 121 2.95 4.82 -10.16
C TYR A 121 3.92 5.74 -9.41
N SER A 122 3.94 7.02 -9.75
CA SER A 122 4.80 8.02 -9.09
C SER A 122 4.53 8.12 -7.58
N LYS A 123 3.26 8.09 -7.17
CA LYS A 123 2.89 8.10 -5.74
C LYS A 123 3.35 6.86 -5.02
N LEU A 124 3.15 5.69 -5.61
CA LEU A 124 3.56 4.42 -5.00
C LEU A 124 5.07 4.21 -4.99
N ASN A 125 5.81 4.89 -5.87
CA ASN A 125 7.28 4.87 -5.91
C ASN A 125 7.94 5.57 -4.70
N MET A 126 7.17 6.24 -3.86
CA MET A 126 7.64 6.82 -2.59
C MET A 126 7.58 5.84 -1.41
N TYR A 127 7.02 4.65 -1.61
CA TYR A 127 6.79 3.67 -0.54
C TYR A 127 7.40 2.32 -0.91
N ARG A 128 8.00 1.66 0.07
CA ARG A 128 8.61 0.33 -0.09
C ARG A 128 7.74 -0.76 0.54
N GLY A 129 7.76 -1.94 -0.10
CA GLY A 129 7.41 -3.20 0.52
C GLY A 129 8.65 -3.88 1.10
N ASP A 130 8.60 -5.19 1.28
CA ASP A 130 9.72 -5.96 1.86
C ASP A 130 10.97 -5.92 0.98
N GLU A 131 10.83 -6.06 -0.33
CA GLU A 131 11.94 -6.16 -1.28
C GLU A 131 12.09 -4.91 -2.15
N ASP A 132 10.97 -4.30 -2.60
CA ASP A 132 10.98 -3.28 -3.64
C ASP A 132 9.95 -2.17 -3.40
N TYR A 133 9.99 -1.11 -4.23
CA TYR A 133 8.97 -0.05 -4.20
C TYR A 133 7.60 -0.59 -4.61
N LEU A 134 6.52 -0.08 -3.98
CA LEU A 134 5.17 -0.53 -4.26
C LEU A 134 4.75 -0.35 -5.72
N SER A 135 5.31 0.67 -6.40
CA SER A 135 5.09 0.93 -7.82
C SER A 135 5.56 -0.20 -8.73
N HIS A 136 6.63 -0.94 -8.36
CA HIS A 136 7.18 -2.03 -9.18
C HIS A 136 6.23 -3.24 -9.30
N TYR A 137 5.25 -3.32 -8.41
CA TYR A 137 4.22 -4.34 -8.48
C TYR A 137 2.99 -3.95 -9.33
N MET A 138 2.96 -2.71 -9.86
CA MET A 138 1.94 -2.31 -10.82
C MET A 138 2.18 -2.97 -12.19
N LYS A 139 1.09 -3.35 -12.85
CA LYS A 139 1.16 -3.99 -14.17
C LYS A 139 0.71 -3.04 -15.27
N ASP A 140 1.45 -3.01 -16.36
CA ASP A 140 1.11 -2.20 -17.53
C ASP A 140 -0.23 -2.59 -18.17
N GLU A 141 -0.59 -3.88 -18.09
CA GLU A 141 -1.87 -4.42 -18.58
C GLU A 141 -3.08 -3.73 -17.94
N TRP A 142 -2.96 -3.21 -16.73
CA TRP A 142 -4.06 -2.52 -16.04
C TRP A 142 -4.55 -1.27 -16.78
N LYS A 143 -3.69 -0.64 -17.56
CA LYS A 143 -4.08 0.48 -18.45
C LYS A 143 -5.10 0.01 -19.48
N GLU A 144 -4.85 -1.11 -20.12
CA GLU A 144 -5.75 -1.66 -21.14
C GLU A 144 -7.05 -2.18 -20.51
N ASP A 145 -6.98 -2.79 -19.34
CA ASP A 145 -8.14 -3.23 -18.59
C ASP A 145 -9.10 -2.06 -18.27
N VAL A 146 -8.58 -0.98 -17.70
CA VAL A 146 -9.39 0.20 -17.33
C VAL A 146 -9.88 0.92 -18.58
N TYR A 147 -9.06 1.07 -19.61
CA TYR A 147 -9.48 1.65 -20.89
C TYR A 147 -10.63 0.85 -21.51
N SER A 148 -10.51 -0.45 -21.57
CA SER A 148 -11.55 -1.34 -22.09
C SER A 148 -12.85 -1.24 -21.29
N ASP A 149 -12.75 -1.19 -19.96
CA ASP A 149 -13.92 -1.03 -19.09
C ASP A 149 -14.62 0.33 -19.36
N ILE A 150 -13.88 1.43 -19.55
CA ILE A 150 -14.42 2.76 -19.90
C ILE A 150 -15.17 2.70 -21.24
N ILE A 151 -14.52 2.18 -22.27
CA ILE A 151 -15.08 2.19 -23.63
C ILE A 151 -16.31 1.28 -23.72
N ASN A 152 -16.23 0.08 -23.14
CA ASN A 152 -17.35 -0.86 -23.15
C ASN A 152 -18.59 -0.30 -22.44
N ILE A 153 -18.41 0.44 -21.35
CA ILE A 153 -19.52 1.05 -20.62
C ILE A 153 -20.10 2.26 -21.36
N ILE A 154 -19.26 3.15 -21.87
CA ILE A 154 -19.72 4.36 -22.59
C ILE A 154 -20.57 3.96 -23.80
N TYR A 155 -20.16 2.95 -24.54
CA TYR A 155 -20.86 2.51 -25.76
C TYR A 155 -21.88 1.38 -25.56
N ASN A 156 -22.20 1.02 -24.32
CA ASN A 156 -23.19 0.00 -24.05
C ASN A 156 -24.60 0.48 -24.41
N LYS A 157 -25.15 -0.02 -25.52
CA LYS A 157 -26.48 0.37 -26.03
C LYS A 157 -27.65 -0.23 -25.22
N HIS A 158 -27.38 -1.24 -24.39
CA HIS A 158 -28.40 -1.93 -23.61
C HIS A 158 -28.68 -1.27 -22.26
N LEU A 159 -27.87 -0.29 -21.86
CA LEU A 159 -27.99 0.42 -20.61
C LEU A 159 -28.34 1.90 -20.87
N ASP A 160 -29.23 2.46 -20.07
CA ASP A 160 -29.45 3.91 -20.03
C ASP A 160 -28.24 4.64 -19.38
N SER A 161 -28.24 5.97 -19.42
CA SER A 161 -27.15 6.80 -18.92
C SER A 161 -26.82 6.54 -17.45
N ASN A 162 -27.85 6.43 -16.60
CA ASN A 162 -27.66 6.20 -15.17
C ASN A 162 -27.13 4.78 -14.90
N GLN A 163 -27.68 3.79 -15.60
CA GLN A 163 -27.25 2.40 -15.50
C GLN A 163 -25.78 2.24 -15.93
N ARG A 164 -25.33 2.94 -17.00
CA ARG A 164 -23.92 2.95 -17.42
C ARG A 164 -23.00 3.52 -16.34
N ILE A 165 -23.36 4.65 -15.74
CA ILE A 165 -22.57 5.27 -14.67
C ILE A 165 -22.46 4.32 -13.45
N LEU A 166 -23.56 3.73 -13.03
CA LEU A 166 -23.59 2.79 -11.91
C LEU A 166 -22.77 1.52 -12.21
N ALA A 167 -22.91 0.98 -13.43
CA ALA A 167 -22.15 -0.19 -13.86
C ALA A 167 -20.64 0.08 -13.88
N PHE A 168 -20.22 1.28 -14.34
CA PHE A 168 -18.81 1.66 -14.30
C PHE A 168 -18.31 1.81 -12.87
N ASN A 169 -19.03 2.49 -11.99
CA ASN A 169 -18.61 2.65 -10.60
C ASN A 169 -18.42 1.29 -9.92
N LYS A 170 -19.36 0.37 -10.10
CA LYS A 170 -19.21 -0.99 -9.57
C LYS A 170 -18.00 -1.72 -10.16
N ARG A 171 -17.74 -1.56 -11.45
CA ARG A 171 -16.62 -2.21 -12.11
C ARG A 171 -15.26 -1.67 -11.64
N ILE A 172 -15.14 -0.35 -11.52
CA ILE A 172 -13.88 0.27 -11.10
C ILE A 172 -13.58 -0.01 -9.62
N ASP A 173 -14.61 -0.12 -8.75
CA ASP A 173 -14.43 -0.52 -7.36
C ASP A 173 -13.84 -1.94 -7.23
N ILE A 174 -14.30 -2.88 -8.07
CA ILE A 174 -13.71 -4.22 -8.15
C ILE A 174 -12.24 -4.13 -8.55
N ARG A 175 -11.90 -3.35 -9.59
CA ARG A 175 -10.52 -3.16 -10.03
C ARG A 175 -9.63 -2.57 -8.93
N VAL A 176 -10.11 -1.57 -8.19
CA VAL A 176 -9.39 -0.97 -7.05
C VAL A 176 -9.05 -2.03 -6.01
N ASN A 177 -10.02 -2.85 -5.64
CA ASN A 177 -9.81 -3.92 -4.66
C ASN A 177 -8.81 -4.98 -5.16
N ASP A 178 -8.97 -5.44 -6.41
CA ASP A 178 -8.12 -6.47 -7.00
C ASP A 178 -6.67 -5.98 -7.12
N TYR A 179 -6.46 -4.75 -7.61
CA TYR A 179 -5.12 -4.17 -7.78
C TYR A 179 -4.45 -3.89 -6.43
N THR A 180 -5.20 -3.36 -5.45
CA THR A 180 -4.71 -3.15 -4.09
C THR A 180 -4.27 -4.48 -3.47
N THR A 181 -5.11 -5.50 -3.55
CA THR A 181 -4.83 -6.83 -3.02
C THR A 181 -3.62 -7.47 -3.70
N TYR A 182 -3.51 -7.32 -5.03
CA TYR A 182 -2.37 -7.85 -5.79
C TYR A 182 -1.04 -7.22 -5.32
N ILE A 183 -0.98 -5.87 -5.23
CA ILE A 183 0.24 -5.18 -4.79
C ILE A 183 0.63 -5.61 -3.39
N ILE A 184 -0.32 -5.62 -2.43
CA ILE A 184 -0.07 -6.02 -1.05
C ILE A 184 0.48 -7.44 -0.97
N ASN A 185 -0.13 -8.38 -1.68
CA ASN A 185 0.30 -9.78 -1.65
C ASN A 185 1.67 -10.02 -2.33
N LYS A 186 2.09 -9.10 -3.18
CA LYS A 186 3.41 -9.16 -3.82
C LYS A 186 4.48 -8.42 -3.04
N ALA A 187 4.11 -7.30 -2.42
CA ALA A 187 5.04 -6.44 -1.69
C ALA A 187 5.36 -6.96 -0.27
N PHE A 188 4.46 -7.76 0.32
CA PHE A 188 4.60 -8.30 1.69
C PHE A 188 4.33 -9.81 1.65
N LYS A 189 5.39 -10.57 1.59
CA LYS A 189 5.39 -12.04 1.53
C LYS A 189 5.48 -12.68 2.91
#